data_a7130a0eadd23f8b49e57c2001a1d29b
#
_entry.id   a7130a0eadd23f8b49e57c2001a1d29b
#
_cell.length_a   1.000
_cell.length_b   1.000
_cell.length_c   1.000
_cell.angle_alpha   90.00
_cell.angle_beta   90.00
_cell.angle_gamma   90.00
#
_symmetry.space_group_name_H-M   'P 1'
#
loop_
_entity.id
_entity.type
_entity.pdbx_description
1 polymer ?
#
loop_
_entity_poly.entity_id
_entity_poly.type
_entity_poly.pdbx_seq_one_letter_code
_entity_poly.pdbx_strand_id
1 'polypeptide(L)'
;KWDDDAKRSLTLPQETLDAMWGAISANKGPFVKYLKRKAEILGTEQMNWHDLDAPVTASTEKVSFQEGAEFILQHFGKFGPELEAFSRKAFEDEWIEAEDRPNKRPGGFCTGMPLSEQSRIFMTFSGTMSNVATLAHELGHAYHSYALRPVHWMNRRYAMGVAETASTFAEMIVADAAVKEAKSADEKLALLEDKIQRSVAFFMNIHARFLFETRFYEERKNGFVPANRLNELMVEAQREAFGDGLGEVHPHFWASKLHFYITSV
;
A
#
# COMPACT_ATOMS: atom_id res chain seq x y z
N LYS A 1 5.72 0.94 -28.11
CA LYS A 1 6.04 -0.41 -27.60
C LYS A 1 5.65 -0.60 -26.12
N TRP A 2 5.93 0.38 -25.27
CA TRP A 2 5.55 0.39 -23.85
C TRP A 2 4.04 0.42 -23.61
N ASP A 3 3.31 1.16 -24.39
CA ASP A 3 1.86 1.32 -24.27
C ASP A 3 1.11 0.00 -24.51
N ASP A 4 1.58 -0.79 -25.47
CA ASP A 4 0.99 -2.10 -25.77
C ASP A 4 1.37 -3.18 -24.77
N ASP A 5 2.58 -3.13 -24.22
CA ASP A 5 3.05 -4.09 -23.23
C ASP A 5 2.44 -3.81 -21.85
N ALA A 6 2.26 -2.54 -21.46
CA ALA A 6 1.54 -2.16 -20.25
C ALA A 6 0.06 -2.55 -20.33
N LYS A 7 -0.60 -2.33 -21.44
CA LYS A 7 -1.98 -2.79 -21.69
C LYS A 7 -2.11 -4.30 -21.64
N ARG A 8 -1.14 -5.04 -22.16
CA ARG A 8 -1.11 -6.51 -22.09
C ARG A 8 -0.84 -7.05 -20.68
N SER A 9 0.01 -6.37 -19.90
CA SER A 9 0.34 -6.82 -18.56
C SER A 9 -0.78 -6.56 -17.55
N LEU A 10 -1.58 -5.51 -17.75
CA LEU A 10 -2.71 -5.19 -16.86
C LEU A 10 -3.96 -6.03 -17.15
N THR A 11 -4.07 -6.60 -18.35
CA THR A 11 -5.26 -7.37 -18.77
C THR A 11 -6.61 -6.63 -18.62
N LEU A 12 -6.57 -5.32 -18.39
CA LEU A 12 -7.75 -4.47 -18.20
C LEU A 12 -8.06 -3.70 -19.48
N PRO A 13 -9.32 -3.72 -19.96
CA PRO A 13 -9.77 -2.80 -21.00
C PRO A 13 -9.63 -1.34 -20.58
N GLN A 14 -9.36 -0.46 -21.55
CA GLN A 14 -9.24 0.98 -21.25
C GLN A 14 -10.50 1.54 -20.58
N GLU A 15 -11.67 1.11 -21.02
CA GLU A 15 -12.96 1.54 -20.47
C GLU A 15 -13.09 1.18 -18.97
N THR A 16 -12.57 0.03 -18.56
CA THR A 16 -12.56 -0.39 -17.13
C THR A 16 -11.64 0.50 -16.31
N LEU A 17 -10.47 0.83 -16.85
CA LEU A 17 -9.53 1.74 -16.20
C LEU A 17 -10.11 3.15 -16.05
N ASP A 18 -10.73 3.67 -17.12
CA ASP A 18 -11.36 4.98 -17.14
C ASP A 18 -12.56 5.04 -16.15
N ALA A 19 -13.37 3.98 -16.11
CA ALA A 19 -14.48 3.88 -15.16
C ALA A 19 -13.99 3.87 -13.71
N MET A 20 -12.90 3.14 -13.41
CA MET A 20 -12.29 3.11 -12.07
C MET A 20 -11.81 4.51 -11.65
N TRP A 21 -11.01 5.19 -12.50
CA TRP A 21 -10.51 6.51 -12.18
C TRP A 21 -11.62 7.58 -12.19
N GLY A 22 -12.63 7.42 -13.00
CA GLY A 22 -13.84 8.26 -12.99
C GLY A 22 -14.59 8.15 -11.69
N ALA A 23 -14.82 6.93 -11.19
CA ALA A 23 -15.46 6.67 -9.90
C ALA A 23 -14.66 7.25 -8.73
N ILE A 24 -13.34 7.06 -8.72
CA ILE A 24 -12.43 7.62 -7.70
C ILE A 24 -12.52 9.15 -7.72
N SER A 25 -12.42 9.76 -8.90
CA SER A 25 -12.44 11.21 -9.06
C SER A 25 -13.77 11.84 -8.59
N ALA A 26 -14.89 11.18 -8.87
CA ALA A 26 -16.21 11.63 -8.43
C ALA A 26 -16.40 11.54 -6.90
N ASN A 27 -15.63 10.70 -6.21
CA ASN A 27 -15.77 10.43 -4.78
C ASN A 27 -14.62 10.96 -3.92
N LYS A 28 -13.82 11.90 -4.38
CA LYS A 28 -12.70 12.51 -3.64
C LYS A 28 -13.13 13.39 -2.47
N GLY A 29 -14.35 13.96 -2.50
CA GLY A 29 -14.82 14.92 -1.53
C GLY A 29 -14.63 14.53 -0.07
N PRO A 30 -14.98 13.30 0.37
CA PRO A 30 -14.76 12.83 1.74
C PRO A 30 -13.28 12.86 2.16
N PHE A 31 -12.35 12.52 1.26
CA PHE A 31 -10.91 12.51 1.55
C PHE A 31 -10.33 13.92 1.65
N VAL A 32 -10.78 14.84 0.81
CA VAL A 32 -10.43 16.26 0.93
C VAL A 32 -10.93 16.82 2.27
N LYS A 33 -12.16 16.50 2.66
CA LYS A 33 -12.73 16.89 3.97
C LYS A 33 -11.91 16.30 5.13
N TYR A 34 -11.49 15.05 5.01
CA TYR A 34 -10.60 14.41 5.99
C TYR A 34 -9.26 15.15 6.11
N LEU A 35 -8.60 15.46 5.00
CA LEU A 35 -7.31 16.19 5.02
C LEU A 35 -7.47 17.57 5.67
N LYS A 36 -8.53 18.31 5.38
CA LYS A 36 -8.82 19.59 6.04
C LYS A 36 -9.03 19.41 7.55
N ARG A 37 -9.77 18.38 7.97
CA ARG A 37 -9.96 18.08 9.39
C ARG A 37 -8.66 17.65 10.07
N LYS A 38 -7.82 16.89 9.38
CA LYS A 38 -6.49 16.49 9.86
C LYS A 38 -5.60 17.72 10.10
N ALA A 39 -5.60 18.69 9.18
CA ALA A 39 -4.89 19.96 9.36
C ALA A 39 -5.34 20.70 10.63
N GLU A 40 -6.64 20.81 10.86
CA GLU A 40 -7.18 21.43 12.09
C GLU A 40 -6.69 20.72 13.36
N ILE A 41 -6.69 19.37 13.38
CA ILE A 41 -6.21 18.58 14.53
C ILE A 41 -4.71 18.79 14.77
N LEU A 42 -3.93 18.88 13.70
CA LEU A 42 -2.48 19.10 13.78
C LEU A 42 -2.12 20.56 14.05
N GLY A 43 -3.11 21.48 14.05
CA GLY A 43 -2.89 22.90 14.28
C GLY A 43 -2.19 23.61 13.12
N THR A 44 -2.34 23.10 11.89
CA THR A 44 -1.81 23.71 10.68
C THR A 44 -2.92 24.37 9.87
N GLU A 45 -2.59 25.43 9.12
CA GLU A 45 -3.58 26.12 8.27
C GLU A 45 -4.09 25.22 7.14
N GLN A 46 -3.20 24.42 6.56
CA GLN A 46 -3.49 23.47 5.49
C GLN A 46 -2.53 22.29 5.56
N MET A 47 -2.99 21.09 5.15
CA MET A 47 -2.10 19.95 4.99
C MET A 47 -1.10 20.20 3.87
N ASN A 48 0.15 19.86 4.13
CA ASN A 48 1.20 19.84 3.11
C ASN A 48 1.62 18.40 2.85
N TRP A 49 2.35 18.19 1.77
CA TRP A 49 2.81 16.85 1.41
C TRP A 49 3.54 16.12 2.56
N HIS A 50 4.39 16.83 3.29
CA HIS A 50 5.19 16.27 4.39
C HIS A 50 4.38 16.00 5.66
N ASP A 51 3.16 16.54 5.77
CA ASP A 51 2.27 16.32 6.92
C ASP A 51 1.35 15.11 6.74
N LEU A 52 1.26 14.54 5.52
CA LEU A 52 0.28 13.50 5.19
C LEU A 52 0.31 12.32 6.16
N ASP A 53 1.49 11.87 6.54
CA ASP A 53 1.69 10.70 7.41
C ASP A 53 1.83 11.08 8.91
N ALA A 54 1.64 12.36 9.26
CA ALA A 54 1.69 12.79 10.66
C ALA A 54 0.54 12.14 11.45
N PRO A 55 0.80 11.53 12.63
CA PRO A 55 -0.25 10.90 13.44
C PRO A 55 -1.15 11.97 14.09
N VAL A 56 -2.46 11.71 14.13
CA VAL A 56 -3.44 12.60 14.78
C VAL A 56 -3.58 12.34 16.27
N THR A 57 -3.05 11.21 16.76
CA THR A 57 -3.05 10.84 18.17
C THR A 57 -1.67 10.38 18.60
N ALA A 58 -1.31 10.64 19.85
CA ALA A 58 -0.09 10.12 20.47
C ALA A 58 -0.32 8.70 21.02
N SER A 59 -0.68 7.74 20.16
CA SER A 59 -0.74 6.34 20.61
C SER A 59 0.67 5.83 20.87
N THR A 60 0.97 5.55 22.15
CA THR A 60 2.26 5.03 22.59
C THR A 60 2.22 3.53 22.88
N GLU A 61 1.09 2.89 22.68
CA GLU A 61 0.94 1.46 22.98
C GLU A 61 1.76 0.64 21.97
N LYS A 62 2.73 -0.10 22.50
CA LYS A 62 3.60 -0.98 21.72
C LYS A 62 3.04 -2.40 21.75
N VAL A 63 3.04 -3.02 20.59
CA VAL A 63 2.67 -4.43 20.39
C VAL A 63 3.96 -5.19 20.09
N SER A 64 4.25 -6.24 20.84
CA SER A 64 5.37 -7.13 20.52
C SER A 64 5.10 -7.90 19.23
N PHE A 65 6.16 -8.37 18.58
CA PHE A 65 6.03 -9.22 17.38
C PHE A 65 5.17 -10.47 17.68
N GLN A 66 5.36 -11.09 18.83
CA GLN A 66 4.61 -12.28 19.24
C GLN A 66 3.11 -11.97 19.41
N GLU A 67 2.76 -10.89 20.10
CA GLU A 67 1.35 -10.48 20.25
C GLU A 67 0.71 -10.15 18.88
N GLY A 68 1.47 -9.48 17.99
CA GLY A 68 1.03 -9.19 16.62
C GLY A 68 0.80 -10.48 15.82
N ALA A 69 1.69 -11.47 15.93
CA ALA A 69 1.55 -12.76 15.29
C ALA A 69 0.30 -13.52 15.79
N GLU A 70 0.10 -13.57 17.09
CA GLU A 70 -1.08 -14.21 17.71
C GLU A 70 -2.37 -13.52 17.28
N PHE A 71 -2.39 -12.19 17.23
CA PHE A 71 -3.52 -11.41 16.75
C PHE A 71 -3.87 -11.76 15.30
N ILE A 72 -2.87 -11.82 14.40
CA ILE A 72 -3.06 -12.21 13.00
C ILE A 72 -3.64 -13.62 12.92
N LEU A 73 -3.04 -14.60 13.61
CA LEU A 73 -3.48 -15.99 13.57
C LEU A 73 -4.92 -16.15 14.06
N GLN A 74 -5.28 -15.47 15.15
CA GLN A 74 -6.65 -15.48 15.66
C GLN A 74 -7.67 -14.99 14.62
N HIS A 75 -7.36 -13.90 13.91
CA HIS A 75 -8.30 -13.31 12.96
C HIS A 75 -8.30 -14.02 11.62
N PHE A 76 -7.18 -14.53 11.19
CA PHE A 76 -7.11 -15.42 10.03
C PHE A 76 -7.87 -16.71 10.25
N GLY A 77 -7.82 -17.28 11.48
CA GLY A 77 -8.60 -18.47 11.85
C GLY A 77 -10.10 -18.25 11.84
N LYS A 78 -10.56 -17.05 12.25
CA LYS A 78 -11.99 -16.67 12.13
C LYS A 78 -12.46 -16.58 10.66
N PHE A 79 -11.55 -16.22 9.75
CA PHE A 79 -11.83 -16.17 8.32
C PHE A 79 -11.78 -17.56 7.68
N GLY A 80 -10.71 -18.34 7.94
CA GLY A 80 -10.55 -19.67 7.40
C GLY A 80 -9.37 -20.43 8.00
N PRO A 81 -9.56 -21.69 8.40
CA PRO A 81 -8.55 -22.47 9.09
C PRO A 81 -7.30 -22.74 8.24
N GLU A 82 -7.43 -22.76 6.92
CA GLU A 82 -6.29 -22.98 6.02
C GLU A 82 -5.34 -21.78 6.00
N LEU A 83 -5.88 -20.56 6.00
CA LEU A 83 -5.08 -19.33 6.06
C LEU A 83 -4.34 -19.22 7.40
N GLU A 84 -5.01 -19.58 8.51
CA GLU A 84 -4.37 -19.65 9.82
C GLU A 84 -3.24 -20.68 9.85
N ALA A 85 -3.51 -21.91 9.44
CA ALA A 85 -2.53 -23.00 9.46
C ALA A 85 -1.29 -22.67 8.61
N PHE A 86 -1.49 -22.07 7.43
CA PHE A 86 -0.41 -21.61 6.59
C PHE A 86 0.43 -20.52 7.28
N SER A 87 -0.23 -19.51 7.88
CA SER A 87 0.45 -18.42 8.55
C SER A 87 1.18 -18.88 9.80
N ARG A 88 0.60 -19.79 10.57
CA ARG A 88 1.24 -20.44 11.72
C ARG A 88 2.54 -21.13 11.32
N LYS A 89 2.51 -21.89 10.22
CA LYS A 89 3.70 -22.52 9.65
C LYS A 89 4.77 -21.49 9.26
N ALA A 90 4.37 -20.35 8.70
CA ALA A 90 5.32 -19.30 8.34
C ALA A 90 6.03 -18.70 9.58
N PHE A 91 5.35 -18.62 10.73
CA PHE A 91 5.96 -18.20 11.99
C PHE A 91 6.86 -19.30 12.59
N GLU A 92 6.37 -20.54 12.63
CA GLU A 92 7.11 -21.69 13.19
C GLU A 92 8.39 -22.03 12.41
N ASP A 93 8.35 -21.91 11.09
CA ASP A 93 9.48 -22.18 10.20
C ASP A 93 10.39 -20.93 10.02
N GLU A 94 10.17 -19.86 10.77
CA GLU A 94 11.00 -18.64 10.76
C GLU A 94 11.15 -17.99 9.37
N TRP A 95 10.03 -17.88 8.63
CA TRP A 95 10.07 -17.26 7.29
C TRP A 95 10.17 -15.73 7.31
N ILE A 96 10.05 -15.11 8.49
CA ILE A 96 9.87 -13.67 8.65
C ILE A 96 11.09 -13.07 9.36
N GLU A 97 11.80 -12.19 8.67
CA GLU A 97 12.84 -11.34 9.25
C GLU A 97 12.23 -9.98 9.58
N ALA A 98 11.97 -9.73 10.87
CA ALA A 98 11.18 -8.59 11.35
C ALA A 98 11.96 -7.61 12.24
N GLU A 99 13.25 -7.85 12.51
CA GLU A 99 14.05 -7.04 13.42
C GLU A 99 14.07 -5.55 13.00
N ASP A 100 13.88 -4.66 13.96
CA ASP A 100 14.11 -3.21 13.80
C ASP A 100 15.55 -2.91 14.22
N ARG A 101 16.41 -2.58 13.25
CA ARG A 101 17.84 -2.31 13.47
C ARG A 101 18.36 -1.16 12.61
N PRO A 102 19.45 -0.51 13.02
CA PRO A 102 20.07 0.57 12.27
C PRO A 102 20.38 0.17 10.80
N ASN A 103 20.14 1.10 9.88
CA ASN A 103 20.36 0.93 8.44
C ASN A 103 19.41 -0.06 7.74
N LYS A 104 18.43 -0.63 8.43
CA LYS A 104 17.38 -1.41 7.81
C LYS A 104 16.31 -0.49 7.21
N ARG A 105 15.87 -0.78 6.00
CA ARG A 105 14.80 -0.03 5.33
C ARG A 105 13.47 -0.24 6.04
N PRO A 106 12.66 0.81 6.27
CA PRO A 106 11.27 0.66 6.68
C PRO A 106 10.43 0.02 5.57
N GLY A 107 9.27 -0.54 5.96
CA GLY A 107 8.37 -1.25 5.06
C GLY A 107 8.58 -2.76 5.09
N GLY A 108 7.99 -3.47 4.13
CA GLY A 108 8.09 -4.92 3.99
C GLY A 108 8.11 -5.35 2.53
N PHE A 109 8.47 -6.59 2.31
CA PHE A 109 8.26 -7.31 1.06
C PHE A 109 8.20 -8.82 1.30
N CYS A 110 7.48 -9.52 0.43
CA CYS A 110 7.44 -10.97 0.38
C CYS A 110 8.07 -11.48 -0.92
N THR A 111 8.88 -12.53 -0.83
CA THR A 111 9.43 -13.22 -2.00
C THR A 111 9.21 -14.73 -1.90
N GLY A 112 8.94 -15.37 -3.04
CA GLY A 112 8.77 -16.81 -3.12
C GLY A 112 10.09 -17.55 -3.35
N MET A 113 10.20 -18.73 -2.74
CA MET A 113 11.26 -19.71 -2.95
C MET A 113 10.66 -20.95 -3.63
N PRO A 114 10.53 -20.98 -4.96
CA PRO A 114 9.73 -22.01 -5.65
C PRO A 114 10.22 -23.44 -5.46
N LEU A 115 11.54 -23.64 -5.33
CA LEU A 115 12.13 -24.98 -5.17
C LEU A 115 11.89 -25.59 -3.79
N SER A 116 11.89 -24.74 -2.73
CA SER A 116 11.60 -25.18 -1.37
C SER A 116 10.13 -25.04 -1.00
N GLU A 117 9.32 -24.53 -1.92
CA GLU A 117 7.90 -24.23 -1.69
C GLU A 117 7.64 -23.38 -0.44
N GLN A 118 8.51 -22.42 -0.20
CA GLN A 118 8.44 -21.49 0.92
C GLN A 118 8.34 -20.06 0.43
N SER A 119 7.99 -19.16 1.33
CA SER A 119 8.12 -17.72 1.14
C SER A 119 9.10 -17.15 2.17
N ARG A 120 9.61 -15.95 1.89
CA ARG A 120 10.40 -15.17 2.84
C ARG A 120 9.83 -13.78 2.91
N ILE A 121 9.59 -13.32 4.12
CA ILE A 121 9.09 -11.99 4.42
C ILE A 121 10.20 -11.22 5.10
N PHE A 122 10.47 -10.03 4.59
CA PHE A 122 11.39 -9.08 5.18
C PHE A 122 10.62 -7.81 5.52
N MET A 123 10.68 -7.38 6.76
CA MET A 123 10.02 -6.15 7.20
C MET A 123 10.73 -5.52 8.39
N THR A 124 10.44 -4.25 8.66
CA THR A 124 10.83 -3.59 9.90
C THR A 124 9.62 -3.51 10.83
N PHE A 125 9.66 -4.23 11.96
CA PHE A 125 8.59 -4.26 12.93
C PHE A 125 8.97 -3.42 14.17
N SER A 126 8.45 -2.21 14.23
CA SER A 126 8.72 -1.24 15.32
C SER A 126 7.67 -1.26 16.45
N GLY A 127 6.74 -2.22 16.42
CA GLY A 127 5.74 -2.44 17.46
C GLY A 127 4.48 -1.59 17.33
N THR A 128 4.03 -1.28 16.13
CA THR A 128 2.76 -0.58 15.91
C THR A 128 1.71 -1.51 15.31
N MET A 129 0.42 -1.22 15.50
CA MET A 129 -0.65 -1.96 14.83
C MET A 129 -0.58 -1.83 13.30
N SER A 130 -0.01 -0.75 12.79
CA SER A 130 0.29 -0.62 11.35
C SER A 130 1.33 -1.64 10.90
N ASN A 131 2.34 -1.98 11.73
CA ASN A 131 3.27 -3.07 11.41
C ASN A 131 2.59 -4.45 11.46
N VAL A 132 1.62 -4.66 12.35
CA VAL A 132 0.81 -5.89 12.38
C VAL A 132 0.01 -6.03 11.08
N ALA A 133 -0.60 -4.95 10.61
CA ALA A 133 -1.30 -4.92 9.33
C ALA A 133 -0.36 -5.14 8.13
N THR A 134 0.85 -4.57 8.15
CA THR A 134 1.89 -4.84 7.13
C THR A 134 2.30 -6.32 7.14
N LEU A 135 2.48 -6.91 8.31
CA LEU A 135 2.81 -8.33 8.43
C LEU A 135 1.69 -9.22 7.85
N ALA A 136 0.43 -8.88 8.13
CA ALA A 136 -0.72 -9.56 7.54
C ALA A 136 -0.76 -9.41 6.01
N HIS A 137 -0.42 -8.25 5.49
CA HIS A 137 -0.28 -7.97 4.06
C HIS A 137 0.75 -8.89 3.41
N GLU A 138 1.96 -8.98 3.96
CA GLU A 138 3.03 -9.85 3.43
C GLU A 138 2.68 -11.33 3.52
N LEU A 139 2.00 -11.75 4.59
CA LEU A 139 1.44 -13.10 4.72
C LEU A 139 0.37 -13.38 3.66
N GLY A 140 -0.41 -12.37 3.26
CA GLY A 140 -1.36 -12.45 2.15
C GLY A 140 -0.67 -12.76 0.81
N HIS A 141 0.45 -12.11 0.51
CA HIS A 141 1.29 -12.45 -0.66
C HIS A 141 1.85 -13.87 -0.59
N ALA A 142 2.33 -14.28 0.59
CA ALA A 142 2.84 -15.63 0.82
C ALA A 142 1.74 -16.68 0.60
N TYR A 143 0.54 -16.44 1.13
CA TYR A 143 -0.62 -17.31 0.95
C TYR A 143 -1.09 -17.38 -0.51
N HIS A 144 -1.07 -16.25 -1.24
CA HIS A 144 -1.36 -16.24 -2.68
C HIS A 144 -0.40 -17.16 -3.44
N SER A 145 0.89 -17.08 -3.13
CA SER A 145 1.89 -17.99 -3.72
C SER A 145 1.64 -19.45 -3.36
N TYR A 146 1.20 -19.74 -2.13
CA TYR A 146 0.80 -21.07 -1.66
C TYR A 146 -0.43 -21.59 -2.44
N ALA A 147 -1.46 -20.79 -2.56
CA ALA A 147 -2.70 -21.14 -3.25
C ALA A 147 -2.48 -21.45 -4.74
N LEU A 148 -1.44 -20.88 -5.36
CA LEU A 148 -1.07 -21.14 -6.75
C LEU A 148 -0.27 -22.44 -6.96
N ARG A 149 0.15 -23.15 -5.91
CA ARG A 149 0.96 -24.38 -6.05
C ARG A 149 0.34 -25.48 -6.91
N PRO A 150 -0.98 -25.72 -6.88
CA PRO A 150 -1.61 -26.70 -7.77
C PRO A 150 -1.56 -26.32 -9.25
N VAL A 151 -1.35 -25.03 -9.55
CA VAL A 151 -1.28 -24.52 -10.92
C VAL A 151 0.08 -24.88 -11.52
N HIS A 152 0.12 -25.25 -12.80
CA HIS A 152 1.38 -25.50 -13.50
C HIS A 152 2.30 -24.28 -13.40
N TRP A 153 3.58 -24.47 -13.12
CA TRP A 153 4.52 -23.41 -12.80
C TRP A 153 4.59 -22.26 -13.83
N MET A 154 4.44 -22.55 -15.13
CA MET A 154 4.39 -21.54 -16.19
C MET A 154 3.16 -20.62 -16.10
N ASN A 155 2.09 -21.09 -15.47
CA ASN A 155 0.84 -20.35 -15.33
C ASN A 155 0.68 -19.68 -13.94
N ARG A 156 1.70 -19.76 -13.07
CA ARG A 156 1.69 -19.11 -11.74
C ARG A 156 1.97 -17.62 -11.80
N ARG A 157 2.37 -17.09 -12.96
CA ARG A 157 2.57 -15.66 -13.15
C ARG A 157 1.21 -14.97 -13.33
N TYR A 158 1.03 -13.87 -12.65
CA TYR A 158 -0.17 -13.03 -12.74
C TYR A 158 0.21 -11.58 -13.01
N ALA A 159 -0.73 -10.82 -13.55
CA ALA A 159 -0.53 -9.40 -13.83
C ALA A 159 -0.45 -8.56 -12.55
N MET A 160 0.28 -7.45 -12.61
CA MET A 160 0.43 -6.51 -11.49
C MET A 160 -0.91 -6.07 -10.90
N GLY A 161 -1.96 -5.91 -11.70
CA GLY A 161 -3.28 -5.53 -11.26
C GLY A 161 -3.98 -6.50 -10.29
N VAL A 162 -3.49 -7.76 -10.17
CA VAL A 162 -4.02 -8.75 -9.21
C VAL A 162 -3.04 -9.05 -8.08
N ALA A 163 -1.81 -8.51 -8.14
CA ALA A 163 -0.76 -8.80 -7.18
C ALA A 163 -1.17 -8.46 -5.74
N GLU A 164 -1.83 -7.34 -5.55
CA GLU A 164 -2.22 -6.82 -4.24
C GLU A 164 -3.61 -7.29 -3.75
N THR A 165 -4.31 -8.12 -4.52
CA THR A 165 -5.67 -8.56 -4.14
C THR A 165 -5.65 -9.40 -2.86
N ALA A 166 -4.75 -10.36 -2.76
CA ALA A 166 -4.65 -11.23 -1.59
C ALA A 166 -4.04 -10.50 -0.38
N SER A 167 -3.01 -9.69 -0.61
CA SER A 167 -2.31 -8.95 0.43
C SER A 167 -3.19 -7.89 1.10
N THR A 168 -3.87 -7.05 0.31
CA THR A 168 -4.79 -6.05 0.84
C THR A 168 -6.00 -6.66 1.51
N PHE A 169 -6.48 -7.82 1.02
CA PHE A 169 -7.56 -8.55 1.67
C PHE A 169 -7.15 -9.08 3.04
N ALA A 170 -5.99 -9.71 3.16
CA ALA A 170 -5.44 -10.20 4.43
C ALA A 170 -5.22 -9.06 5.43
N GLU A 171 -4.67 -7.95 4.95
CA GLU A 171 -4.52 -6.72 5.72
C GLU A 171 -5.86 -6.18 6.24
N MET A 172 -6.90 -6.17 5.42
CA MET A 172 -8.23 -5.70 5.82
C MET A 172 -8.87 -6.54 6.92
N ILE A 173 -8.69 -7.87 6.92
CA ILE A 173 -9.17 -8.76 7.98
C ILE A 173 -8.64 -8.30 9.33
N VAL A 174 -7.34 -8.04 9.40
CA VAL A 174 -6.64 -7.64 10.62
C VAL A 174 -6.97 -6.21 11.03
N ALA A 175 -6.98 -5.28 10.08
CA ALA A 175 -7.31 -3.88 10.36
C ALA A 175 -8.76 -3.69 10.83
N ASP A 176 -9.72 -4.42 10.27
CA ASP A 176 -11.12 -4.38 10.73
C ASP A 176 -11.29 -4.97 12.13
N ALA A 177 -10.54 -6.04 12.43
CA ALA A 177 -10.53 -6.64 13.74
C ALA A 177 -9.94 -5.70 14.79
N ALA A 178 -8.81 -5.05 14.48
CA ALA A 178 -8.17 -4.09 15.37
C ALA A 178 -9.12 -2.94 15.76
N VAL A 179 -9.84 -2.36 14.78
CA VAL A 179 -10.83 -1.30 15.06
C VAL A 179 -11.96 -1.79 15.97
N LYS A 180 -12.40 -3.05 15.82
CA LYS A 180 -13.48 -3.64 16.64
C LYS A 180 -13.05 -3.96 18.06
N GLU A 181 -11.80 -4.36 18.24
CA GLU A 181 -11.22 -4.81 19.50
C GLU A 181 -10.43 -3.69 20.23
N ALA A 182 -10.42 -2.47 19.70
CA ALA A 182 -9.76 -1.31 20.29
C ALA A 182 -10.25 -1.06 21.73
N LYS A 183 -9.30 -0.93 22.66
CA LYS A 183 -9.54 -0.84 24.11
C LYS A 183 -9.86 0.58 24.57
N SER A 184 -9.52 1.59 23.77
CA SER A 184 -9.76 3.00 24.08
C SER A 184 -10.28 3.78 22.89
N ALA A 185 -10.87 4.97 23.15
CA ALA A 185 -11.31 5.86 22.10
C ALA A 185 -10.15 6.39 21.25
N ASP A 186 -9.01 6.67 21.87
CA ASP A 186 -7.82 7.19 21.19
C ASP A 186 -7.18 6.11 20.30
N GLU A 187 -7.09 4.87 20.77
CA GLU A 187 -6.64 3.73 19.97
C GLU A 187 -7.57 3.53 18.77
N LYS A 188 -8.88 3.53 19.00
CA LYS A 188 -9.87 3.40 17.93
C LYS A 188 -9.76 4.53 16.90
N LEU A 189 -9.53 5.76 17.36
CA LEU A 189 -9.33 6.92 16.49
C LEU A 189 -8.09 6.75 15.62
N ALA A 190 -6.96 6.32 16.21
CA ALA A 190 -5.73 6.05 15.49
C ALA A 190 -5.90 4.97 14.42
N LEU A 191 -6.58 3.87 14.74
CA LEU A 191 -6.84 2.77 13.79
C LEU A 191 -7.80 3.18 12.66
N LEU A 192 -8.80 3.98 12.95
CA LEU A 192 -9.71 4.53 11.93
C LEU A 192 -8.99 5.55 11.04
N GLU A 193 -8.14 6.37 11.62
CA GLU A 193 -7.29 7.32 10.89
C GLU A 193 -6.35 6.59 9.93
N ASP A 194 -5.67 5.55 10.38
CA ASP A 194 -4.81 4.71 9.53
C ASP A 194 -5.59 4.12 8.33
N LYS A 195 -6.82 3.63 8.54
CA LYS A 195 -7.68 3.14 7.45
C LYS A 195 -8.02 4.23 6.42
N ILE A 196 -8.36 5.43 6.87
CA ILE A 196 -8.67 6.55 5.96
C ILE A 196 -7.39 7.00 5.23
N GLN A 197 -6.27 7.06 5.94
CA GLN A 197 -4.97 7.42 5.37
C GLN A 197 -4.56 6.46 4.24
N ARG A 198 -4.81 5.15 4.37
CA ARG A 198 -4.62 4.18 3.29
C ARG A 198 -5.51 4.47 2.09
N SER A 199 -6.76 4.86 2.32
CA SER A 199 -7.67 5.26 1.25
C SER A 199 -7.17 6.52 0.52
N VAL A 200 -6.61 7.49 1.25
CA VAL A 200 -5.93 8.65 0.65
C VAL A 200 -4.73 8.22 -0.18
N ALA A 201 -3.92 7.26 0.33
CA ALA A 201 -2.79 6.72 -0.42
C ALA A 201 -3.26 6.07 -1.74
N PHE A 202 -4.28 5.22 -1.71
CA PHE A 202 -4.77 4.53 -2.91
C PHE A 202 -5.47 5.49 -3.90
N PHE A 203 -6.35 6.37 -3.41
CA PHE A 203 -7.22 7.14 -4.27
C PHE A 203 -6.67 8.52 -4.66
N MET A 204 -5.67 9.01 -3.96
CA MET A 204 -5.05 10.30 -4.25
C MET A 204 -3.56 10.17 -4.59
N ASN A 205 -2.73 9.53 -3.75
CA ASN A 205 -1.30 9.41 -4.01
C ASN A 205 -1.01 8.52 -5.23
N ILE A 206 -1.61 7.33 -5.31
CA ILE A 206 -1.44 6.44 -6.47
C ILE A 206 -2.06 7.06 -7.72
N HIS A 207 -3.17 7.77 -7.61
CA HIS A 207 -3.76 8.50 -8.74
C HIS A 207 -2.81 9.58 -9.28
N ALA A 208 -2.17 10.35 -8.40
CA ALA A 208 -1.17 11.33 -8.82
C ALA A 208 0.00 10.67 -9.57
N ARG A 209 0.47 9.51 -9.10
CA ARG A 209 1.53 8.74 -9.79
C ARG A 209 1.08 8.23 -11.16
N PHE A 210 -0.13 7.74 -11.27
CA PHE A 210 -0.72 7.30 -12.54
C PHE A 210 -0.83 8.45 -13.55
N LEU A 211 -1.35 9.61 -13.12
CA LEU A 211 -1.46 10.80 -13.95
C LEU A 211 -0.07 11.30 -14.42
N PHE A 212 0.89 11.33 -13.50
CA PHE A 212 2.27 11.69 -13.83
C PHE A 212 2.86 10.75 -14.87
N GLU A 213 2.78 9.46 -14.66
CA GLU A 213 3.41 8.45 -15.51
C GLU A 213 2.78 8.45 -16.92
N THR A 214 1.47 8.51 -17.02
CA THR A 214 0.78 8.58 -18.31
C THR A 214 1.14 9.84 -19.09
N ARG A 215 1.18 11.00 -18.43
CA ARG A 215 1.59 12.28 -19.06
C ARG A 215 3.06 12.26 -19.47
N PHE A 216 3.91 11.71 -18.62
CA PHE A 216 5.32 11.55 -18.94
C PHE A 216 5.51 10.68 -20.20
N TYR A 217 4.83 9.54 -20.32
CA TYR A 217 4.94 8.70 -21.51
C TYR A 217 4.41 9.39 -22.77
N GLU A 218 3.34 10.16 -22.69
CA GLU A 218 2.85 10.93 -23.82
C GLU A 218 3.88 11.98 -24.30
N GLU A 219 4.44 12.76 -23.39
CA GLU A 219 5.47 13.74 -23.77
C GLU A 219 6.76 13.06 -24.26
N ARG A 220 7.15 11.94 -23.65
CA ARG A 220 8.35 11.18 -24.02
C ARG A 220 8.31 10.63 -25.45
N LYS A 221 7.14 10.42 -26.03
CA LYS A 221 6.99 10.03 -27.45
C LYS A 221 7.60 11.08 -28.41
N ASN A 222 7.60 12.33 -28.00
CA ASN A 222 8.10 13.45 -28.79
C ASN A 222 9.57 13.81 -28.53
N GLY A 223 10.26 13.08 -27.64
CA GLY A 223 11.66 13.29 -27.33
C GLY A 223 12.01 13.26 -25.86
N PHE A 224 13.17 13.84 -25.52
CA PHE A 224 13.65 13.90 -24.16
C PHE A 224 12.80 14.87 -23.30
N VAL A 225 12.43 14.42 -22.10
CA VAL A 225 11.71 15.23 -21.10
C VAL A 225 12.71 15.63 -20.00
N PRO A 226 13.04 16.90 -19.84
CA PRO A 226 14.01 17.36 -18.86
C PRO A 226 13.43 17.34 -17.43
N ALA A 227 14.30 17.32 -16.42
CA ALA A 227 13.92 17.21 -15.01
C ALA A 227 12.96 18.31 -14.51
N ASN A 228 13.12 19.54 -14.99
CA ASN A 228 12.17 20.62 -14.67
C ASN A 228 10.76 20.32 -15.17
N ARG A 229 10.63 19.76 -16.38
CA ARG A 229 9.32 19.35 -16.90
C ARG A 229 8.74 18.18 -16.12
N LEU A 230 9.56 17.22 -15.69
CA LEU A 230 9.12 16.14 -14.78
C LEU A 230 8.57 16.70 -13.46
N ASN A 231 9.22 17.73 -12.89
CA ASN A 231 8.73 18.39 -11.69
C ASN A 231 7.37 19.06 -11.92
N GLU A 232 7.19 19.76 -13.05
CA GLU A 232 5.91 20.37 -13.41
C GLU A 232 4.81 19.33 -13.55
N LEU A 233 5.05 18.25 -14.31
CA LEU A 233 4.10 17.15 -14.47
C LEU A 233 3.69 16.51 -13.13
N MET A 234 4.65 16.35 -12.22
CA MET A 234 4.37 15.81 -10.89
C MET A 234 3.52 16.77 -10.04
N VAL A 235 3.79 18.07 -10.11
CA VAL A 235 2.97 19.10 -9.43
C VAL A 235 1.56 19.12 -9.99
N GLU A 236 1.39 19.15 -11.32
CA GLU A 236 0.10 19.11 -12.00
C GLU A 236 -0.71 17.86 -11.58
N ALA A 237 -0.06 16.69 -11.58
CA ALA A 237 -0.68 15.43 -11.19
C ALA A 237 -1.15 15.41 -9.74
N GLN A 238 -0.33 15.91 -8.81
CA GLN A 238 -0.70 16.01 -7.39
C GLN A 238 -1.85 17.01 -7.18
N ARG A 239 -1.81 18.17 -7.82
CA ARG A 239 -2.90 19.16 -7.74
C ARG A 239 -4.23 18.57 -8.22
N GLU A 240 -4.22 17.82 -9.32
CA GLU A 240 -5.42 17.17 -9.83
C GLU A 240 -5.90 16.03 -8.91
N ALA A 241 -4.99 15.21 -8.41
CA ALA A 241 -5.34 14.08 -7.58
C ALA A 241 -5.86 14.49 -6.20
N PHE A 242 -5.23 15.47 -5.54
CA PHE A 242 -5.58 15.91 -4.19
C PHE A 242 -6.58 17.08 -4.15
N GLY A 243 -6.78 17.76 -5.29
CA GLY A 243 -7.63 18.95 -5.33
C GLY A 243 -7.11 20.04 -4.38
N ASP A 244 -8.01 20.60 -3.57
CA ASP A 244 -7.71 21.59 -2.54
C ASP A 244 -7.37 20.97 -1.15
N GLY A 245 -7.08 19.66 -1.13
CA GLY A 245 -6.68 18.94 0.08
C GLY A 245 -5.25 19.21 0.53
N LEU A 246 -4.36 19.67 -0.37
CA LEU A 246 -2.97 20.00 -0.06
C LEU A 246 -2.61 21.44 -0.43
N GLY A 247 -1.88 22.11 0.46
CA GLY A 247 -1.23 23.40 0.22
C GLY A 247 0.04 23.23 -0.60
N GLU A 248 1.06 22.73 0.02
CA GLU A 248 2.33 22.43 -0.64
C GLU A 248 2.35 20.97 -1.15
N VAL A 249 2.86 20.78 -2.38
CA VAL A 249 3.04 19.48 -3.02
C VAL A 249 4.52 19.20 -3.25
N HIS A 250 4.89 17.95 -3.53
CA HIS A 250 6.28 17.53 -3.65
C HIS A 250 6.71 17.40 -5.13
N PRO A 251 7.40 18.40 -5.72
CA PRO A 251 7.75 18.38 -7.14
C PRO A 251 8.70 17.24 -7.53
N HIS A 252 9.54 16.78 -6.61
CA HIS A 252 10.52 15.71 -6.87
C HIS A 252 10.01 14.31 -6.46
N PHE A 253 8.72 14.14 -6.16
CA PHE A 253 8.18 12.87 -5.69
C PHE A 253 8.43 11.72 -6.67
N TRP A 254 8.43 11.99 -7.97
CA TRP A 254 8.77 11.03 -9.02
C TRP A 254 10.16 10.39 -8.82
N ALA A 255 11.15 11.14 -8.33
CA ALA A 255 12.51 10.66 -8.14
C ALA A 255 12.64 9.60 -7.03
N SER A 256 11.72 9.58 -6.06
CA SER A 256 11.73 8.65 -4.93
C SER A 256 11.06 7.31 -5.21
N LYS A 257 10.37 7.15 -6.35
CA LYS A 257 9.56 5.96 -6.64
C LYS A 257 10.27 5.02 -7.61
N LEU A 258 10.87 3.95 -7.06
CA LEU A 258 11.66 2.98 -7.83
C LEU A 258 10.89 2.33 -8.98
N HIS A 259 9.57 2.10 -8.85
CA HIS A 259 8.76 1.48 -9.89
C HIS A 259 8.69 2.29 -11.18
N PHE A 260 8.98 3.59 -11.18
CA PHE A 260 9.17 4.35 -12.44
C PHE A 260 10.46 3.98 -13.19
N TYR A 261 11.40 3.33 -12.53
CA TYR A 261 12.71 2.98 -13.09
C TYR A 261 12.90 1.48 -13.31
N ILE A 262 12.01 0.65 -12.78
CA ILE A 262 12.06 -0.80 -12.92
C ILE A 262 11.12 -1.20 -14.06
N THR A 263 11.70 -1.78 -15.10
CA THR A 263 10.99 -2.07 -16.37
C THR A 263 10.24 -3.39 -16.42
N SER A 264 10.36 -4.22 -15.40
CA SER A 264 9.77 -5.57 -15.33
C SER A 264 9.20 -5.83 -13.94
N VAL A 265 8.30 -4.96 -13.54
CA VAL A 265 7.53 -5.19 -12.31
C VAL A 265 6.21 -5.83 -12.67
#